data_d93af09667468b9ade2e7007d03b434e
#
_entry.id   d93af09667468b9ade2e7007d03b434e
#
_cell.length_a   1.000
_cell.length_b   1.000
_cell.length_c   1.000
_cell.angle_alpha   90.00
_cell.angle_beta   90.00
_cell.angle_gamma   90.00
#
_symmetry.space_group_name_H-M   'P 1'
#
loop_
_entity.id
_entity.type
_entity.pdbx_description
1 polymer ?
#
loop_
_entity_poly.entity_id
_entity_poly.type
_entity_poly.pdbx_seq_one_letter_code
_entity_poly.pdbx_strand_id
1 'polypeptide(L)'
;SDIANYIRVINCGGYTAKTMSTMLIDECNRLYGGKPGDDATACIIKIRKREPVNILFGPPSDRNDNDRMMALFFAKEGKHIVCGGTTSSIAAKYLGKPIRASLNFENSDVPPTAEIEGVDLVTEGVITINKVVEYAKDYVGENKLYDDWCFKKDGASLISRLLFEEATDINFYVGRA
;
A
#
# COMPACT_ATOMS: atom_id res chain seq x y z
N SER A 1 -16.33 7.60 30.03
CA SER A 1 -15.67 8.83 29.61
C SER A 1 -15.71 8.89 28.09
N ASP A 2 -15.72 10.11 27.54
CA ASP A 2 -15.85 10.36 26.10
C ASP A 2 -14.71 9.72 25.31
N ILE A 3 -13.49 9.75 25.83
CA ILE A 3 -12.30 9.08 25.24
C ILE A 3 -12.50 7.56 25.12
N ALA A 4 -13.05 6.90 26.14
CA ALA A 4 -13.26 5.45 26.06
C ALA A 4 -14.29 5.07 24.98
N ASN A 5 -15.32 5.88 24.81
CA ASN A 5 -16.29 5.68 23.74
C ASN A 5 -15.68 5.96 22.35
N TYR A 6 -14.88 7.01 22.26
CA TYR A 6 -14.15 7.34 21.03
C TYR A 6 -13.22 6.21 20.60
N ILE A 7 -12.42 5.65 21.53
CA ILE A 7 -11.56 4.48 21.26
C ILE A 7 -12.37 3.29 20.72
N ARG A 8 -13.56 3.02 21.27
CA ARG A 8 -14.42 1.94 20.77
C ARG A 8 -14.85 2.19 19.32
N VAL A 9 -15.24 3.43 19.01
CA VAL A 9 -15.68 3.80 17.65
C VAL A 9 -14.53 3.64 16.65
N ILE A 10 -13.36 4.21 16.92
CA ILE A 10 -12.22 4.10 15.98
C ILE A 10 -11.71 2.67 15.84
N ASN A 11 -11.80 1.84 16.89
CA ASN A 11 -11.42 0.43 16.80
C ASN A 11 -12.33 -0.37 15.84
N CYS A 12 -13.61 -0.02 15.75
CA CYS A 12 -14.55 -0.64 14.80
C CYS A 12 -14.30 -0.19 13.35
N GLY A 13 -13.61 0.91 13.11
CA GLY A 13 -13.36 1.49 11.79
C GLY A 13 -12.27 0.75 10.97
N GLY A 14 -11.61 -0.25 11.53
CA GLY A 14 -10.58 -1.02 10.82
C GLY A 14 -9.22 -0.31 10.64
N TYR A 15 -9.06 0.88 11.23
CA TYR A 15 -7.85 1.70 11.10
C TYR A 15 -6.58 1.01 11.61
N THR A 16 -5.42 1.43 11.10
CA THR A 16 -4.11 0.98 11.62
C THR A 16 -3.85 1.52 13.04
N ALA A 17 -2.92 0.91 13.75
CA ALA A 17 -2.52 1.37 15.07
C ALA A 17 -1.99 2.82 15.02
N LYS A 18 -1.25 3.20 13.96
CA LYS A 18 -0.76 4.55 13.74
C LYS A 18 -1.92 5.53 13.58
N THR A 19 -2.84 5.25 12.67
CA THR A 19 -4.00 6.10 12.40
C THR A 19 -4.86 6.28 13.67
N MET A 20 -5.11 5.19 14.40
CA MET A 20 -5.84 5.26 15.68
C MET A 20 -5.13 6.12 16.72
N SER A 21 -3.79 6.04 16.81
CA SER A 21 -3.01 6.85 17.73
C SER A 21 -3.11 8.35 17.38
N THR A 22 -2.98 8.68 16.09
CA THR A 22 -3.14 10.08 15.61
C THR A 22 -4.55 10.60 15.93
N MET A 23 -5.59 9.86 15.54
CA MET A 23 -6.99 10.24 15.80
C MET A 23 -7.26 10.45 17.30
N LEU A 24 -6.65 9.63 18.17
CA LEU A 24 -6.82 9.77 19.61
C LEU A 24 -6.16 11.03 20.16
N ILE A 25 -4.96 11.37 19.69
CA ILE A 25 -4.28 12.61 20.08
C ILE A 25 -5.02 13.84 19.56
N ASP A 26 -5.54 13.81 18.34
CA ASP A 26 -6.33 14.89 17.75
C ASP A 26 -7.63 15.12 18.55
N GLU A 27 -8.30 14.05 18.97
CA GLU A 27 -9.48 14.17 19.82
C GLU A 27 -9.14 14.74 21.20
N CYS A 28 -8.00 14.36 21.81
CA CYS A 28 -7.52 14.97 23.03
C CYS A 28 -7.28 16.48 22.85
N ASN A 29 -6.60 16.89 21.79
CA ASN A 29 -6.37 18.30 21.46
C ASN A 29 -7.69 19.05 21.27
N ARG A 30 -8.67 18.46 20.60
CA ARG A 30 -10.00 19.05 20.43
C ARG A 30 -10.71 19.27 21.77
N LEU A 31 -10.66 18.29 22.66
CA LEU A 31 -11.27 18.40 24.00
C LEU A 31 -10.60 19.44 24.88
N TYR A 32 -9.31 19.67 24.68
CA TYR A 32 -8.57 20.76 25.34
C TYR A 32 -8.75 22.16 24.68
N GLY A 33 -9.56 22.24 23.61
CA GLY A 33 -9.74 23.47 22.86
C GLY A 33 -8.48 23.98 22.15
N GLY A 34 -7.60 23.08 21.77
CA GLY A 34 -6.33 23.40 21.09
C GLY A 34 -5.22 23.95 22.01
N LYS A 35 -5.43 23.93 23.31
CA LYS A 35 -4.45 24.38 24.33
C LYS A 35 -4.33 23.30 25.40
N PRO A 36 -3.52 22.24 25.14
CA PRO A 36 -3.35 21.15 26.11
C PRO A 36 -2.82 21.72 27.45
N GLY A 37 -3.45 21.25 28.52
CA GLY A 37 -3.06 21.66 29.88
C GLY A 37 -1.90 20.82 30.45
N ASP A 38 -1.61 19.69 29.84
CA ASP A 38 -0.56 18.76 30.21
C ASP A 38 -0.18 17.88 29.02
N ASP A 39 0.90 17.11 29.13
CA ASP A 39 1.37 16.16 28.14
C ASP A 39 0.37 15.01 27.94
N ALA A 40 0.14 14.61 26.68
CA ALA A 40 -0.68 13.47 26.33
C ALA A 40 0.09 12.50 25.43
N THR A 41 0.13 11.23 25.81
CA THR A 41 0.77 10.16 25.04
C THR A 41 -0.23 9.07 24.73
N ALA A 42 -0.32 8.68 23.46
CA ALA A 42 -1.13 7.55 23.01
C ALA A 42 -0.22 6.45 22.45
N CYS A 43 -0.41 5.22 22.95
CA CYS A 43 0.25 4.03 22.44
C CYS A 43 -0.81 2.99 22.08
N ILE A 44 -0.89 2.62 20.80
CA ILE A 44 -1.82 1.62 20.28
C ILE A 44 -1.04 0.39 19.81
N ILE A 45 -1.38 -0.77 20.37
CA ILE A 45 -0.82 -2.06 19.98
C ILE A 45 -1.93 -2.87 19.32
N LYS A 46 -1.74 -3.23 18.05
CA LYS A 46 -2.70 -4.06 17.28
C LYS A 46 -2.06 -5.38 16.89
N ILE A 47 -2.63 -6.47 17.38
CA ILE A 47 -2.23 -7.84 17.02
C ILE A 47 -3.06 -8.27 15.81
N ARG A 48 -2.39 -8.73 14.74
CA ARG A 48 -3.04 -9.19 13.51
C ARG A 48 -2.30 -10.39 12.91
N LYS A 49 -2.94 -11.11 12.00
CA LYS A 49 -2.29 -12.18 11.23
C LYS A 49 -1.17 -11.59 10.38
N ARG A 50 -0.17 -12.42 10.09
CA ARG A 50 0.90 -12.08 9.17
C ARG A 50 0.36 -12.01 7.74
N GLU A 51 0.61 -10.88 7.07
CA GLU A 51 0.21 -10.61 5.68
C GLU A 51 1.39 -10.02 4.92
N PRO A 52 2.26 -10.86 4.34
CA PRO A 52 3.37 -10.39 3.52
C PRO A 52 2.86 -9.79 2.22
N VAL A 53 3.52 -8.75 1.75
CA VAL A 53 3.31 -8.15 0.44
C VAL A 53 4.64 -8.19 -0.32
N ASN A 54 4.61 -8.77 -1.51
CA ASN A 54 5.75 -8.87 -2.41
C ASN A 54 5.52 -7.90 -3.57
N ILE A 55 6.47 -7.03 -3.83
CA ILE A 55 6.35 -6.04 -4.89
C ILE A 55 7.55 -6.13 -5.85
N LEU A 56 7.25 -6.23 -7.13
CA LEU A 56 8.22 -6.42 -8.20
C LEU A 56 8.26 -5.19 -9.12
N PHE A 57 9.46 -4.62 -9.26
CA PHE A 57 9.74 -3.49 -10.15
C PHE A 57 10.83 -3.84 -11.15
N GLY A 58 10.58 -3.58 -12.40
CA GLY A 58 11.56 -3.74 -13.47
C GLY A 58 11.95 -5.19 -13.77
N PRO A 59 12.36 -5.46 -15.00
CA PRO A 59 12.89 -6.75 -15.38
C PRO A 59 14.37 -6.90 -14.96
N PRO A 60 14.90 -8.13 -14.89
CA PRO A 60 16.33 -8.34 -14.68
C PRO A 60 17.14 -7.82 -15.87
N SER A 61 18.41 -7.47 -15.63
CA SER A 61 19.31 -6.98 -16.69
C SER A 61 19.57 -8.04 -17.77
N ASP A 62 19.67 -9.31 -17.39
CA ASP A 62 19.74 -10.43 -18.32
C ASP A 62 18.35 -11.05 -18.49
N ARG A 63 17.87 -11.11 -19.73
CA ARG A 63 16.58 -11.74 -20.07
C ARG A 63 16.53 -13.24 -19.75
N ASN A 64 17.67 -13.89 -19.68
CA ASN A 64 17.75 -15.32 -19.28
C ASN A 64 17.39 -15.52 -17.80
N ASP A 65 17.48 -14.47 -16.97
CA ASP A 65 17.10 -14.51 -15.57
C ASP A 65 15.60 -14.27 -15.32
N ASN A 66 14.79 -13.99 -16.36
CA ASN A 66 13.37 -13.72 -16.21
C ASN A 66 12.64 -14.83 -15.44
N ASP A 67 12.79 -16.06 -15.87
CA ASP A 67 12.09 -17.20 -15.27
C ASP A 67 12.55 -17.43 -13.82
N ARG A 68 13.83 -17.26 -13.56
CA ARG A 68 14.39 -17.35 -12.20
C ARG A 68 13.84 -16.28 -11.28
N MET A 69 13.77 -15.04 -11.75
CA MET A 69 13.21 -13.91 -10.98
C MET A 69 11.73 -14.13 -10.69
N MET A 70 10.95 -14.57 -11.68
CA MET A 70 9.54 -14.89 -11.51
C MET A 70 9.32 -16.07 -10.55
N ALA A 71 10.13 -17.12 -10.67
CA ALA A 71 10.07 -18.26 -9.76
C ALA A 71 10.33 -17.84 -8.30
N LEU A 72 11.34 -17.02 -8.06
CA LEU A 72 11.65 -16.48 -6.72
C LEU A 72 10.54 -15.59 -6.18
N PHE A 73 9.95 -14.77 -7.05
CA PHE A 73 8.87 -13.85 -6.68
C PHE A 73 7.58 -14.60 -6.33
N PHE A 74 7.10 -15.46 -7.21
CA PHE A 74 5.84 -16.20 -7.02
C PHE A 74 5.94 -17.37 -6.03
N ALA A 75 7.14 -17.80 -5.64
CA ALA A 75 7.33 -18.79 -4.57
C ALA A 75 7.07 -18.23 -3.17
N LYS A 76 6.94 -16.91 -3.02
CA LYS A 76 6.69 -16.27 -1.72
C LYS A 76 5.22 -16.32 -1.38
N GLU A 77 4.94 -16.52 -0.09
CA GLU A 77 3.59 -16.35 0.45
C GLU A 77 3.18 -14.88 0.47
N GLY A 78 1.88 -14.63 0.45
CA GLY A 78 1.29 -13.31 0.56
C GLY A 78 0.86 -12.71 -0.77
N LYS A 79 0.56 -11.42 -0.76
CA LYS A 79 0.09 -10.70 -1.95
C LYS A 79 1.25 -10.37 -2.89
N HIS A 80 0.96 -10.39 -4.19
CA HIS A 80 1.91 -10.11 -5.25
C HIS A 80 1.50 -8.86 -6.04
N ILE A 81 2.37 -7.87 -6.06
CA ILE A 81 2.19 -6.62 -6.82
C ILE A 81 3.24 -6.57 -7.92
N VAL A 82 2.84 -6.34 -9.15
CA VAL A 82 3.74 -6.21 -10.30
C VAL A 82 3.61 -4.80 -10.89
N CYS A 83 4.73 -4.08 -10.95
CA CYS A 83 4.78 -2.70 -11.42
C CYS A 83 5.61 -2.58 -12.69
N GLY A 84 5.00 -1.99 -13.74
CA GLY A 84 5.61 -1.73 -15.03
C GLY A 84 5.17 -2.66 -16.13
N GLY A 85 4.89 -2.11 -17.33
CA GLY A 85 4.34 -2.85 -18.47
C GLY A 85 5.22 -4.02 -18.93
N THR A 86 6.55 -3.80 -19.03
CA THR A 86 7.51 -4.85 -19.39
C THR A 86 7.54 -5.96 -18.35
N THR A 87 7.57 -5.60 -17.07
CA THR A 87 7.56 -6.55 -15.93
C THR A 87 6.28 -7.36 -15.92
N SER A 88 5.14 -6.72 -16.14
CA SER A 88 3.82 -7.35 -16.21
C SER A 88 3.74 -8.33 -17.40
N SER A 89 4.32 -7.99 -18.54
CA SER A 89 4.38 -8.88 -19.70
C SER A 89 5.21 -10.14 -19.42
N ILE A 90 6.32 -10.01 -18.69
CA ILE A 90 7.14 -11.15 -18.26
C ILE A 90 6.37 -12.02 -17.26
N ALA A 91 5.72 -11.40 -16.27
CA ALA A 91 4.91 -12.11 -15.28
C ALA A 91 3.74 -12.87 -15.94
N ALA A 92 3.01 -12.24 -16.85
CA ALA A 92 1.92 -12.85 -17.60
C ALA A 92 2.39 -14.05 -18.42
N LYS A 93 3.54 -13.92 -19.12
CA LYS A 93 4.16 -15.02 -19.88
C LYS A 93 4.56 -16.17 -18.97
N TYR A 94 5.19 -15.89 -17.83
CA TYR A 94 5.60 -16.90 -16.86
C TYR A 94 4.41 -17.69 -16.32
N LEU A 95 3.32 -16.99 -15.98
CA LEU A 95 2.09 -17.61 -15.47
C LEU A 95 1.24 -18.27 -16.59
N GLY A 96 1.53 -18.01 -17.86
CA GLY A 96 0.70 -18.46 -18.98
C GLY A 96 -0.69 -17.82 -18.99
N LYS A 97 -0.83 -16.57 -18.50
CA LYS A 97 -2.10 -15.86 -18.34
C LYS A 97 -2.11 -14.58 -19.16
N PRO A 98 -3.29 -14.16 -19.70
CA PRO A 98 -3.40 -12.89 -20.40
C PRO A 98 -3.39 -11.69 -19.45
N ILE A 99 -2.90 -10.55 -19.95
CA ILE A 99 -3.08 -9.25 -19.30
C ILE A 99 -4.40 -8.67 -19.78
N ARG A 100 -5.24 -8.23 -18.84
CA ARG A 100 -6.49 -7.52 -19.11
C ARG A 100 -6.39 -6.12 -18.53
N ALA A 101 -6.69 -5.08 -19.33
CA ALA A 101 -6.79 -3.72 -18.81
C ALA A 101 -8.00 -3.63 -17.88
N SER A 102 -7.82 -3.03 -16.72
CA SER A 102 -8.94 -2.71 -15.83
C SER A 102 -9.76 -1.58 -16.46
N LEU A 103 -11.07 -1.74 -16.49
CA LEU A 103 -12.01 -0.73 -17.06
C LEU A 103 -12.33 0.39 -16.04
N ASN A 104 -11.76 0.37 -14.86
CA ASN A 104 -11.97 1.39 -13.83
C ASN A 104 -11.10 2.62 -14.13
N PHE A 105 -11.57 3.48 -15.01
CA PHE A 105 -10.99 4.79 -15.27
C PHE A 105 -11.62 5.81 -14.29
N GLU A 106 -11.03 5.99 -13.15
CA GLU A 106 -11.21 7.25 -12.42
C GLU A 106 -10.23 8.26 -13.02
N ASN A 107 -10.70 9.48 -13.32
CA ASN A 107 -9.88 10.59 -13.82
C ASN A 107 -8.74 10.87 -12.82
N SER A 108 -7.62 10.21 -12.98
CA SER A 108 -6.45 10.38 -12.11
C SER A 108 -5.21 10.59 -12.97
N ASP A 109 -4.27 11.38 -12.46
CA ASP A 109 -2.94 11.55 -13.03
C ASP A 109 -2.10 10.26 -12.98
N VAL A 110 -2.68 9.17 -12.47
CA VAL A 110 -2.06 7.86 -12.37
C VAL A 110 -2.66 6.93 -13.42
N PRO A 111 -1.83 6.26 -14.22
CA PRO A 111 -2.28 5.33 -15.25
C PRO A 111 -3.17 4.20 -14.70
N PRO A 112 -4.06 3.62 -15.54
CA PRO A 112 -4.95 2.56 -15.14
C PRO A 112 -4.19 1.30 -14.68
N THR A 113 -4.86 0.51 -13.85
CA THR A 113 -4.37 -0.81 -13.42
C THR A 113 -4.68 -1.88 -14.48
N ALA A 114 -4.01 -3.01 -14.38
CA ALA A 114 -4.31 -4.20 -15.16
C ALA A 114 -4.54 -5.40 -14.25
N GLU A 115 -5.02 -6.49 -14.83
CA GLU A 115 -5.30 -7.74 -14.14
C GLU A 115 -4.55 -8.89 -14.82
N ILE A 116 -3.90 -9.72 -14.01
CA ILE A 116 -3.31 -11.00 -14.40
C ILE A 116 -3.76 -12.02 -13.37
N GLU A 117 -4.36 -13.12 -13.79
CA GLU A 117 -4.78 -14.17 -12.86
C GLU A 117 -3.55 -14.74 -12.11
N GLY A 118 -3.59 -14.68 -10.77
CA GLY A 118 -2.48 -15.05 -9.90
C GLY A 118 -1.60 -13.87 -9.45
N VAL A 119 -1.97 -12.64 -9.80
CA VAL A 119 -1.34 -11.40 -9.33
C VAL A 119 -2.41 -10.53 -8.67
N ASP A 120 -2.16 -10.06 -7.47
CA ASP A 120 -3.15 -9.29 -6.70
C ASP A 120 -3.33 -7.86 -7.23
N LEU A 121 -2.26 -7.25 -7.75
CA LEU A 121 -2.30 -5.92 -8.34
C LEU A 121 -1.23 -5.76 -9.42
N VAL A 122 -1.65 -5.25 -10.56
CA VAL A 122 -0.76 -4.87 -11.67
C VAL A 122 -0.92 -3.39 -11.96
N THR A 123 0.19 -2.65 -11.97
CA THR A 123 0.17 -1.20 -12.23
C THR A 123 1.19 -0.82 -13.31
N GLU A 124 1.05 0.40 -13.80
CA GLU A 124 2.13 1.07 -14.52
C GLU A 124 3.34 1.21 -13.58
N GLY A 125 4.50 1.55 -14.12
CA GLY A 125 5.77 1.55 -13.39
C GLY A 125 6.09 2.86 -12.67
N VAL A 126 6.85 3.74 -13.34
CA VAL A 126 7.57 4.85 -12.70
C VAL A 126 6.62 5.90 -12.10
N ILE A 127 5.58 6.30 -12.83
CA ILE A 127 4.64 7.34 -12.37
C ILE A 127 3.92 6.89 -11.10
N THR A 128 3.39 5.68 -11.13
CA THR A 128 2.70 5.07 -9.98
C THR A 128 3.61 4.98 -8.76
N ILE A 129 4.84 4.49 -8.94
CA ILE A 129 5.78 4.32 -7.82
C ILE A 129 6.24 5.65 -7.24
N ASN A 130 6.49 6.67 -8.07
CA ASN A 130 6.84 7.99 -7.57
C ASN A 130 5.73 8.58 -6.70
N LYS A 131 4.47 8.36 -7.08
CA LYS A 131 3.31 8.79 -6.27
C LYS A 131 3.21 8.00 -4.95
N VAL A 132 3.48 6.70 -4.97
CA VAL A 132 3.57 5.88 -3.73
C VAL A 132 4.66 6.40 -2.81
N VAL A 133 5.83 6.80 -3.34
CA VAL A 133 6.93 7.37 -2.54
C VAL A 133 6.53 8.70 -1.91
N GLU A 134 5.78 9.55 -2.63
CA GLU A 134 5.23 10.79 -2.08
C GLU A 134 4.30 10.50 -0.88
N TYR A 135 3.35 9.59 -1.06
CA TYR A 135 2.44 9.14 -0.01
C TYR A 135 3.18 8.48 1.17
N ALA A 136 4.23 7.69 0.91
CA ALA A 136 5.03 7.07 1.96
C ALA A 136 5.77 8.10 2.83
N LYS A 137 6.34 9.15 2.22
CA LYS A 137 7.00 10.24 2.96
C LYS A 137 6.01 10.98 3.85
N ASP A 138 4.83 11.29 3.34
CA ASP A 138 3.77 11.93 4.12
C ASP A 138 3.26 11.00 5.23
N TYR A 139 3.04 9.72 4.93
CA TYR A 139 2.59 8.73 5.90
C TYR A 139 3.54 8.57 7.10
N VAL A 140 4.86 8.60 6.86
CA VAL A 140 5.86 8.55 7.95
C VAL A 140 5.88 9.86 8.74
N GLY A 141 5.60 10.99 8.10
CA GLY A 141 5.51 12.31 8.68
C GLY A 141 4.15 12.58 9.33
N GLU A 142 3.47 13.61 8.83
CA GLU A 142 2.22 14.14 9.41
C GLU A 142 0.95 13.45 8.87
N ASN A 143 1.08 12.62 7.83
CA ASN A 143 -0.03 11.89 7.18
C ASN A 143 -1.18 12.80 6.69
N LYS A 144 -0.85 13.96 6.16
CA LYS A 144 -1.82 14.95 5.65
C LYS A 144 -2.51 14.51 4.37
N LEU A 145 -1.85 13.64 3.57
CA LEU A 145 -2.37 13.12 2.32
C LEU A 145 -3.20 11.84 2.50
N TYR A 146 -3.60 11.49 3.73
CA TYR A 146 -4.36 10.27 4.02
C TYR A 146 -5.60 10.14 3.13
N ASP A 147 -6.42 11.18 3.06
CA ASP A 147 -7.65 11.20 2.25
C ASP A 147 -7.38 11.08 0.74
N ASP A 148 -6.21 11.54 0.28
CA ASP A 148 -5.81 11.47 -1.11
C ASP A 148 -5.54 10.05 -1.60
N TRP A 149 -5.09 9.15 -0.73
CA TRP A 149 -4.78 7.77 -1.14
C TRP A 149 -5.68 6.72 -0.50
N CYS A 150 -6.28 6.97 0.66
CA CYS A 150 -7.05 5.96 1.39
C CYS A 150 -8.32 5.53 0.64
N PHE A 151 -9.00 6.46 -0.04
CA PHE A 151 -10.30 6.21 -0.68
C PHE A 151 -10.24 6.09 -2.21
N LYS A 152 -9.17 6.54 -2.85
CA LYS A 152 -9.02 6.45 -4.31
C LYS A 152 -8.74 5.01 -4.76
N LYS A 153 -9.05 4.72 -6.03
CA LYS A 153 -8.90 3.38 -6.63
C LYS A 153 -7.81 3.32 -7.71
N ASP A 154 -7.00 4.39 -7.84
CA ASP A 154 -5.86 4.37 -8.74
C ASP A 154 -4.74 3.45 -8.23
N GLY A 155 -3.80 3.09 -9.11
CA GLY A 155 -2.73 2.15 -8.80
C GLY A 155 -1.85 2.57 -7.61
N ALA A 156 -1.55 3.88 -7.47
CA ALA A 156 -0.72 4.38 -6.38
C ALA A 156 -1.45 4.28 -5.04
N SER A 157 -2.73 4.60 -5.00
CA SER A 157 -3.59 4.50 -3.82
C SER A 157 -3.77 3.05 -3.37
N LEU A 158 -3.98 2.13 -4.33
CA LEU A 158 -4.08 0.69 -4.06
C LEU A 158 -2.79 0.13 -3.48
N ILE A 159 -1.63 0.46 -4.07
CA ILE A 159 -0.32 0.06 -3.53
C ILE A 159 -0.13 0.64 -2.12
N SER A 160 -0.42 1.93 -1.92
CA SER A 160 -0.24 2.60 -0.63
C SER A 160 -1.05 1.94 0.48
N ARG A 161 -2.32 1.59 0.23
CA ARG A 161 -3.13 0.84 1.21
C ARG A 161 -2.54 -0.53 1.52
N LEU A 162 -2.13 -1.27 0.49
CA LEU A 162 -1.50 -2.58 0.68
C LEU A 162 -0.23 -2.47 1.52
N LEU A 163 0.64 -1.49 1.26
CA LEU A 163 1.92 -1.35 1.94
C LEU A 163 1.80 -0.73 3.34
N PHE A 164 0.94 0.29 3.52
CA PHE A 164 0.92 1.06 4.77
C PHE A 164 -0.10 0.53 5.76
N GLU A 165 -1.19 -0.06 5.30
CA GLU A 165 -2.27 -0.51 6.19
C GLU A 165 -2.36 -2.03 6.31
N GLU A 166 -2.14 -2.78 5.23
CA GLU A 166 -2.36 -4.21 5.21
C GLU A 166 -1.09 -5.02 5.46
N ALA A 167 0.05 -4.63 4.88
CA ALA A 167 1.28 -5.40 4.98
C ALA A 167 1.81 -5.48 6.43
N THR A 168 2.24 -6.67 6.82
CA THR A 168 3.09 -6.87 8.01
C THR A 168 4.56 -6.96 7.64
N ASP A 169 4.85 -7.44 6.44
CA ASP A 169 6.17 -7.59 5.86
C ASP A 169 6.11 -7.13 4.42
N ILE A 170 7.12 -6.39 3.97
CA ILE A 170 7.22 -5.93 2.58
C ILE A 170 8.52 -6.46 1.99
N ASN A 171 8.41 -7.20 0.89
CA ASN A 171 9.54 -7.71 0.13
C ASN A 171 9.63 -7.00 -1.21
N PHE A 172 10.75 -6.34 -1.46
CA PHE A 172 11.01 -5.66 -2.73
C PHE A 172 11.87 -6.53 -3.64
N TYR A 173 11.41 -6.75 -4.86
CA TYR A 173 12.12 -7.38 -5.96
C TYR A 173 12.40 -6.32 -7.01
N VAL A 174 13.66 -5.99 -7.21
CA VAL A 174 14.05 -4.88 -8.09
C VAL A 174 14.93 -5.41 -9.22
N GLY A 175 14.41 -5.34 -10.44
CA GLY A 175 15.20 -5.56 -11.64
C GLY A 175 16.07 -4.34 -11.96
N ARG A 176 17.14 -4.56 -12.71
CA ARG A 176 18.13 -3.53 -13.06
C ARG A 176 18.26 -3.30 -14.56
N ALA A 177 17.26 -3.69 -15.36
CA ALA A 177 17.24 -3.42 -16.80
C ALA A 177 16.89 -1.96 -17.10
#